data_2ff1eb22bfd703b1dd4b5e9065b8066f
#
_entry.id   2ff1eb22bfd703b1dd4b5e9065b8066f
#
_cell.length_a   1.000
_cell.length_b   1.000
_cell.length_c   1.000
_cell.angle_alpha   90.00
_cell.angle_beta   90.00
_cell.angle_gamma   90.00
#
_symmetry.space_group_name_H-M   'P 1'
#
loop_
_entity.id
_entity.type
_entity.pdbx_description
1 polymer ?
#
loop_
_entity_poly.entity_id
_entity_poly.type
_entity_poly.pdbx_seq_one_letter_code
_entity_poly.pdbx_strand_id
1 'polypeptide(L)'
;MNLRNLRLRIRALLAPRRVERELDEELAFHIEREAQKHVAAGLNLTDARARARARFGSAALAADQCRDARGTAFVDTAVRDVLYALRTFRRTPLVALTIVGTIAVGLGLVAAVFTIFNTFVFSVNPVRDPDALFAVERVAAPNSERVRFTWPDYEALRRETDVFSGAFARLVDIDSRIEGRVMGGELVTGNYFDVLGVNAALGRSLTPADDVRHAGRQVLVLSHRGWSRLFASDPDIVGREMTVSGFRYVIVGVMPERFRGLGLAPPDYWAPLSLMGQVRPIHAGREDTIGIEIIGRLKPGLSRTTALAGLAV
;
A
#
# COMPACT_ATOMS: atom_id res chain seq x y z
N MET A 1 -30.02 -23.22 5.04
CA MET A 1 -29.22 -24.33 4.44
C MET A 1 -29.06 -25.41 5.51
N ASN A 2 -29.68 -26.59 5.34
CA ASN A 2 -29.82 -27.60 6.40
C ASN A 2 -28.49 -28.34 6.61
N LEU A 3 -27.97 -28.37 7.84
CA LEU A 3 -26.73 -29.07 8.24
C LEU A 3 -26.66 -30.54 7.79
N ARG A 4 -27.84 -31.21 7.65
CA ARG A 4 -27.95 -32.56 7.15
C ARG A 4 -27.56 -32.70 5.67
N ASN A 5 -27.88 -31.68 4.86
CA ASN A 5 -27.52 -31.67 3.43
C ASN A 5 -26.02 -31.36 3.24
N LEU A 6 -25.41 -30.58 4.14
CA LEU A 6 -23.98 -30.32 4.08
C LEU A 6 -23.14 -31.57 4.42
N ARG A 7 -23.56 -32.35 5.44
CA ARG A 7 -22.90 -33.61 5.80
C ARG A 7 -22.99 -34.68 4.69
N LEU A 8 -24.11 -34.75 3.99
CA LEU A 8 -24.29 -35.64 2.86
C LEU A 8 -23.41 -35.26 1.67
N ARG A 9 -23.29 -33.99 1.40
CA ARG A 9 -22.37 -33.46 0.35
C ARG A 9 -20.90 -33.74 0.67
N ILE A 10 -20.48 -33.50 1.91
CA ILE A 10 -19.10 -33.80 2.35
C ILE A 10 -18.80 -35.30 2.29
N ARG A 11 -19.75 -36.17 2.69
CA ARG A 11 -19.60 -37.63 2.63
C ARG A 11 -19.50 -38.11 1.18
N ALA A 12 -20.29 -37.53 0.26
CA ALA A 12 -20.24 -37.85 -1.16
C ALA A 12 -18.91 -37.46 -1.81
N LEU A 13 -18.29 -36.37 -1.35
CA LEU A 13 -16.97 -35.93 -1.82
C LEU A 13 -15.81 -36.78 -1.28
N LEU A 14 -15.90 -37.23 -0.02
CA LEU A 14 -14.80 -37.98 0.62
C LEU A 14 -14.82 -39.47 0.33
N ALA A 15 -16.00 -40.07 -0.01
CA ALA A 15 -16.14 -41.49 -0.26
C ALA A 15 -17.11 -41.79 -1.42
N PRO A 16 -16.84 -41.31 -2.66
CA PRO A 16 -17.77 -41.42 -3.80
C PRO A 16 -18.14 -42.87 -4.11
N ARG A 17 -17.17 -43.77 -4.10
CA ARG A 17 -17.39 -45.21 -4.38
C ARG A 17 -18.31 -45.92 -3.37
N ARG A 18 -18.37 -45.44 -2.14
CA ARG A 18 -19.23 -46.01 -1.09
C ARG A 18 -20.67 -45.54 -1.26
N VAL A 19 -20.84 -44.27 -1.56
CA VAL A 19 -22.16 -43.67 -1.82
C VAL A 19 -22.77 -44.20 -3.11
N GLU A 20 -21.97 -44.46 -4.15
CA GLU A 20 -22.43 -45.13 -5.38
C GLU A 20 -22.90 -46.53 -5.11
N ARG A 21 -22.18 -47.33 -4.35
CA ARG A 21 -22.63 -48.69 -3.96
C ARG A 21 -23.91 -48.69 -3.15
N GLU A 22 -24.03 -47.81 -2.15
CA GLU A 22 -25.26 -47.66 -1.36
C GLU A 22 -26.45 -47.27 -2.24
N LEU A 23 -26.26 -46.46 -3.28
CA LEU A 23 -27.30 -46.08 -4.25
C LEU A 23 -27.71 -47.26 -5.16
N ASP A 24 -26.71 -47.98 -5.66
CA ASP A 24 -26.95 -49.16 -6.52
C ASP A 24 -27.70 -50.26 -5.76
N GLU A 25 -27.37 -50.52 -4.50
CA GLU A 25 -28.03 -51.43 -3.61
C GLU A 25 -29.51 -51.03 -3.34
N GLU A 26 -29.75 -49.73 -3.12
CA GLU A 26 -31.08 -49.19 -2.89
C GLU A 26 -31.95 -49.23 -4.15
N LEU A 27 -31.40 -48.94 -5.32
CA LEU A 27 -32.08 -49.09 -6.60
C LEU A 27 -32.40 -50.55 -6.91
N ALA A 28 -31.46 -51.46 -6.68
CA ALA A 28 -31.68 -52.89 -6.86
C ALA A 28 -32.80 -53.41 -5.94
N PHE A 29 -32.83 -53.00 -4.69
CA PHE A 29 -33.88 -53.32 -3.73
C PHE A 29 -35.26 -52.83 -4.19
N HIS A 30 -35.36 -51.61 -4.69
CA HIS A 30 -36.62 -51.04 -5.20
C HIS A 30 -37.11 -51.76 -6.46
N ILE A 31 -36.23 -52.12 -7.39
CA ILE A 31 -36.56 -52.88 -8.60
C ILE A 31 -37.07 -54.26 -8.24
N GLU A 32 -36.42 -54.99 -7.30
CA GLU A 32 -36.83 -56.30 -6.89
C GLU A 32 -38.19 -56.28 -6.15
N ARG A 33 -38.41 -55.27 -5.30
CA ARG A 33 -39.70 -55.05 -4.62
C ARG A 33 -40.86 -54.82 -5.60
N GLU A 34 -40.60 -54.04 -6.66
CA GLU A 34 -41.58 -53.76 -7.71
C GLU A 34 -41.83 -55.07 -8.59
N ALA A 35 -40.77 -55.82 -8.87
CA ALA A 35 -40.88 -57.11 -9.55
C ALA A 35 -41.76 -58.13 -8.77
N GLN A 36 -41.59 -58.18 -7.43
CA GLN A 36 -42.43 -59.02 -6.55
C GLN A 36 -43.89 -58.64 -6.62
N LYS A 37 -44.25 -57.36 -6.74
CA LYS A 37 -45.67 -56.97 -6.95
C LYS A 37 -46.24 -57.48 -8.28
N HIS A 38 -45.41 -57.42 -9.32
CA HIS A 38 -45.83 -57.95 -10.62
C HIS A 38 -45.98 -59.49 -10.64
N VAL A 39 -45.11 -60.17 -9.89
CA VAL A 39 -45.28 -61.66 -9.70
C VAL A 39 -46.56 -61.98 -8.92
N ALA A 40 -46.85 -61.20 -7.85
CA ALA A 40 -48.13 -61.37 -7.12
C ALA A 40 -49.36 -61.05 -7.96
N ALA A 41 -49.24 -60.32 -9.04
CA ALA A 41 -50.27 -60.03 -10.04
C ALA A 41 -50.32 -61.04 -11.16
N GLY A 42 -49.60 -62.18 -11.05
CA GLY A 42 -49.66 -63.30 -11.97
C GLY A 42 -48.68 -63.31 -13.14
N LEU A 43 -47.70 -62.42 -13.16
CA LEU A 43 -46.66 -62.49 -14.18
C LEU A 43 -45.54 -63.46 -13.78
N ASN A 44 -44.90 -64.05 -14.79
CA ASN A 44 -43.70 -64.83 -14.52
C ASN A 44 -42.52 -63.93 -14.05
N LEU A 45 -41.55 -64.52 -13.35
CA LEU A 45 -40.47 -63.80 -12.71
C LEU A 45 -39.58 -62.97 -13.70
N THR A 46 -39.39 -63.53 -14.91
CA THR A 46 -38.59 -62.86 -15.96
C THR A 46 -39.29 -61.65 -16.52
N ASP A 47 -40.55 -61.71 -16.81
CA ASP A 47 -41.36 -60.60 -17.33
C ASP A 47 -41.64 -59.53 -16.24
N ALA A 48 -41.82 -59.96 -14.99
CA ALA A 48 -41.99 -59.09 -13.86
C ALA A 48 -40.74 -58.20 -13.64
N ARG A 49 -39.57 -58.82 -13.69
CA ARG A 49 -38.29 -58.07 -13.60
C ARG A 49 -38.05 -57.16 -14.80
N ALA A 50 -38.41 -57.62 -16.02
CA ALA A 50 -38.29 -56.79 -17.22
C ALA A 50 -39.17 -55.53 -17.13
N ARG A 51 -40.42 -55.66 -16.69
CA ARG A 51 -41.39 -54.59 -16.48
C ARG A 51 -40.97 -53.65 -15.35
N ALA A 52 -40.47 -54.17 -14.24
CA ALA A 52 -39.94 -53.35 -13.14
C ALA A 52 -38.78 -52.51 -13.60
N ARG A 53 -37.83 -53.09 -14.35
CA ARG A 53 -36.71 -52.33 -14.94
C ARG A 53 -37.16 -51.27 -15.94
N ALA A 54 -38.13 -51.62 -16.83
CA ALA A 54 -38.65 -50.67 -17.81
C ALA A 54 -39.32 -49.41 -17.16
N ARG A 55 -40.02 -49.65 -16.03
CA ARG A 55 -40.73 -48.62 -15.28
C ARG A 55 -39.75 -47.65 -14.52
N PHE A 56 -38.65 -48.19 -14.01
CA PHE A 56 -37.62 -47.40 -13.35
C PHE A 56 -36.69 -46.66 -14.33
N GLY A 57 -36.79 -46.95 -15.63
CA GLY A 57 -35.92 -46.40 -16.64
C GLY A 57 -34.50 -46.95 -16.55
N SER A 58 -33.58 -46.33 -17.27
CA SER A 58 -32.16 -46.71 -17.16
C SER A 58 -31.67 -46.30 -15.78
N ALA A 59 -31.20 -47.26 -14.98
CA ALA A 59 -30.60 -47.02 -13.67
C ALA A 59 -29.46 -45.99 -13.75
N ALA A 60 -28.78 -45.94 -14.89
CA ALA A 60 -27.77 -44.94 -15.19
C ALA A 60 -28.35 -43.50 -15.25
N LEU A 61 -29.54 -43.33 -15.84
CA LEU A 61 -30.18 -42.02 -15.95
C LEU A 61 -30.68 -41.53 -14.58
N ALA A 62 -31.22 -42.43 -13.76
CA ALA A 62 -31.62 -42.12 -12.39
C ALA A 62 -30.40 -41.74 -11.49
N ALA A 63 -29.27 -42.43 -11.66
CA ALA A 63 -28.03 -42.13 -10.97
C ALA A 63 -27.46 -40.77 -11.38
N ASP A 64 -27.52 -40.42 -12.67
CA ASP A 64 -27.08 -39.11 -13.17
C ASP A 64 -27.97 -37.96 -12.66
N GLN A 65 -29.28 -38.12 -12.67
CA GLN A 65 -30.22 -37.16 -12.10
C GLN A 65 -30.01 -36.98 -10.59
N CYS A 66 -29.67 -38.04 -9.87
CA CYS A 66 -29.30 -37.94 -8.45
C CYS A 66 -27.95 -37.21 -8.21
N ARG A 67 -26.97 -37.34 -9.12
CA ARG A 67 -25.70 -36.60 -9.07
C ARG A 67 -25.92 -35.13 -9.31
N ASP A 68 -26.71 -34.76 -10.30
CA ASP A 68 -27.05 -33.38 -10.61
C ASP A 68 -27.83 -32.71 -9.46
N ALA A 69 -28.80 -33.42 -8.87
CA ALA A 69 -29.56 -32.95 -7.72
C ALA A 69 -28.70 -32.72 -6.45
N ARG A 70 -27.60 -33.45 -6.31
CA ARG A 70 -26.63 -33.28 -5.18
C ARG A 70 -25.63 -32.16 -5.39
N GLY A 71 -25.47 -31.61 -6.61
CA GLY A 71 -24.53 -30.53 -6.93
C GLY A 71 -23.06 -30.93 -6.80
N THR A 72 -22.73 -32.24 -6.85
CA THR A 72 -21.36 -32.76 -6.79
C THR A 72 -20.69 -32.82 -8.17
N ALA A 73 -21.50 -32.80 -9.25
CA ALA A 73 -20.99 -32.85 -10.63
C ALA A 73 -19.95 -31.76 -10.92
N PHE A 74 -20.15 -30.55 -10.41
CA PHE A 74 -19.17 -29.44 -10.58
C PHE A 74 -17.82 -29.76 -9.93
N VAL A 75 -17.82 -30.36 -8.74
CA VAL A 75 -16.58 -30.66 -8.00
C VAL A 75 -15.82 -31.81 -8.68
N ASP A 76 -16.55 -32.85 -9.11
CA ASP A 76 -15.95 -34.00 -9.84
C ASP A 76 -15.34 -33.53 -11.17
N THR A 77 -16.02 -32.64 -11.89
CA THR A 77 -15.51 -32.05 -13.11
C THR A 77 -14.27 -31.20 -12.82
N ALA A 78 -14.32 -30.31 -11.81
CA ALA A 78 -13.18 -29.49 -11.43
C ALA A 78 -11.95 -30.32 -11.01
N VAL A 79 -12.13 -31.39 -10.26
CA VAL A 79 -11.04 -32.32 -9.90
C VAL A 79 -10.43 -32.98 -11.12
N ARG A 80 -11.27 -33.47 -12.07
CA ARG A 80 -10.79 -34.05 -13.32
C ARG A 80 -10.03 -33.05 -14.17
N ASP A 81 -10.52 -31.81 -14.25
CA ASP A 81 -9.88 -30.72 -15.01
C ASP A 81 -8.53 -30.36 -14.39
N VAL A 82 -8.42 -30.27 -13.07
CA VAL A 82 -7.14 -30.05 -12.38
C VAL A 82 -6.15 -31.19 -12.64
N LEU A 83 -6.60 -32.45 -12.53
CA LEU A 83 -5.72 -33.60 -12.81
C LEU A 83 -5.32 -33.68 -14.30
N TYR A 84 -6.20 -33.31 -15.20
CA TYR A 84 -5.91 -33.22 -16.62
C TYR A 84 -4.89 -32.07 -16.90
N ALA A 85 -5.11 -30.90 -16.33
CA ALA A 85 -4.20 -29.77 -16.42
C ALA A 85 -2.79 -30.12 -15.89
N LEU A 86 -2.73 -30.78 -14.72
CA LEU A 86 -1.45 -31.21 -14.12
C LEU A 86 -0.70 -32.22 -15.02
N ARG A 87 -1.43 -33.14 -15.65
CA ARG A 87 -0.86 -34.10 -16.61
C ARG A 87 -0.35 -33.38 -17.87
N THR A 88 -1.12 -32.39 -18.36
CA THR A 88 -0.76 -31.60 -19.53
C THR A 88 0.49 -30.74 -19.22
N PHE A 89 0.57 -30.11 -18.07
CA PHE A 89 1.75 -29.37 -17.63
C PHE A 89 3.03 -30.23 -17.58
N ARG A 90 2.88 -31.51 -17.15
CA ARG A 90 4.01 -32.45 -17.18
C ARG A 90 4.42 -32.88 -18.60
N ARG A 91 3.49 -32.91 -19.55
CA ARG A 91 3.77 -33.31 -20.94
C ARG A 91 4.31 -32.19 -21.80
N THR A 92 3.95 -30.93 -21.52
CA THR A 92 4.37 -29.76 -22.26
C THR A 92 4.95 -28.70 -21.32
N PRO A 93 6.11 -28.95 -20.68
CA PRO A 93 6.64 -28.11 -19.63
C PRO A 93 7.01 -26.70 -20.13
N LEU A 94 7.49 -26.56 -21.38
CA LEU A 94 7.84 -25.26 -21.97
C LEU A 94 6.61 -24.36 -22.13
N VAL A 95 5.49 -24.90 -22.64
CA VAL A 95 4.25 -24.13 -22.80
C VAL A 95 3.67 -23.75 -21.43
N ALA A 96 3.71 -24.68 -20.47
CA ALA A 96 3.28 -24.40 -19.11
C ALA A 96 4.12 -23.30 -18.46
N LEU A 97 5.45 -23.38 -18.62
CA LEU A 97 6.39 -22.38 -18.10
C LEU A 97 6.16 -20.97 -18.70
N THR A 98 5.92 -20.90 -20.03
CA THR A 98 5.63 -19.61 -20.68
C THR A 98 4.31 -19.01 -20.17
N ILE A 99 3.24 -19.80 -20.07
CA ILE A 99 1.95 -19.31 -19.59
C ILE A 99 2.06 -18.85 -18.12
N VAL A 100 2.59 -19.72 -17.25
CA VAL A 100 2.75 -19.38 -15.82
C VAL A 100 3.71 -18.20 -15.65
N GLY A 101 4.81 -18.18 -16.38
CA GLY A 101 5.77 -17.07 -16.36
C GLY A 101 5.14 -15.73 -16.77
N THR A 102 4.39 -15.73 -17.87
CA THR A 102 3.70 -14.52 -18.33
C THR A 102 2.68 -14.01 -17.30
N ILE A 103 1.89 -14.90 -16.74
CA ILE A 103 0.91 -14.54 -15.70
C ILE A 103 1.63 -14.05 -14.43
N ALA A 104 2.70 -14.73 -14.00
CA ALA A 104 3.46 -14.36 -12.82
C ALA A 104 4.12 -12.98 -12.97
N VAL A 105 4.70 -12.70 -14.14
CA VAL A 105 5.28 -11.37 -14.44
C VAL A 105 4.19 -10.30 -14.47
N GLY A 106 3.06 -10.57 -15.12
CA GLY A 106 1.94 -9.62 -15.19
C GLY A 106 1.35 -9.30 -13.80
N LEU A 107 1.05 -10.32 -13.02
CA LEU A 107 0.56 -10.14 -11.64
C LEU A 107 1.60 -9.50 -10.73
N GLY A 108 2.87 -9.87 -10.88
CA GLY A 108 3.98 -9.28 -10.12
C GLY A 108 4.14 -7.79 -10.41
N LEU A 109 4.04 -7.38 -11.67
CA LEU A 109 4.09 -5.98 -12.06
C LEU A 109 2.90 -5.19 -11.49
N VAL A 110 1.69 -5.72 -11.62
CA VAL A 110 0.48 -5.09 -11.05
C VAL A 110 0.60 -4.95 -9.53
N ALA A 111 1.05 -6.00 -8.85
CA ALA A 111 1.26 -5.96 -7.39
C ALA A 111 2.33 -4.94 -6.99
N ALA A 112 3.45 -4.86 -7.73
CA ALA A 112 4.50 -3.88 -7.49
C ALA A 112 3.99 -2.44 -7.67
N VAL A 113 3.29 -2.16 -8.78
CA VAL A 113 2.68 -0.84 -9.04
C VAL A 113 1.67 -0.49 -7.97
N PHE A 114 0.80 -1.44 -7.60
CA PHE A 114 -0.19 -1.23 -6.54
C PHE A 114 0.48 -0.96 -5.18
N THR A 115 1.55 -1.68 -4.84
CA THR A 115 2.29 -1.47 -3.59
C THR A 115 2.92 -0.08 -3.55
N ILE A 116 3.55 0.34 -4.66
CA ILE A 116 4.11 1.68 -4.81
C ILE A 116 3.00 2.72 -4.65
N PHE A 117 1.92 2.57 -5.41
CA PHE A 117 0.76 3.48 -5.35
C PHE A 117 0.17 3.56 -3.94
N ASN A 118 -0.06 2.42 -3.29
CA ASN A 118 -0.58 2.35 -1.92
C ASN A 118 0.35 3.06 -0.91
N THR A 119 1.67 2.91 -1.07
CA THR A 119 2.65 3.56 -0.20
C THR A 119 2.64 5.09 -0.36
N PHE A 120 2.40 5.60 -1.56
CA PHE A 120 2.40 7.04 -1.83
C PHE A 120 1.04 7.71 -1.61
N VAL A 121 -0.06 7.04 -1.98
CA VAL A 121 -1.40 7.65 -1.97
C VAL A 121 -2.14 7.45 -0.64
N PHE A 122 -1.97 6.28 -0.01
CA PHE A 122 -2.70 5.96 1.23
C PHE A 122 -1.88 6.13 2.52
N SER A 123 -0.61 6.55 2.43
CA SER A 123 0.13 6.92 3.64
C SER A 123 -0.44 8.24 4.18
N VAL A 124 -1.27 8.15 5.20
CA VAL A 124 -1.81 9.32 5.92
C VAL A 124 -0.64 9.98 6.65
N ASN A 125 -0.14 11.06 6.06
CA ASN A 125 0.84 11.92 6.74
C ASN A 125 0.09 12.72 7.83
N PRO A 126 0.51 12.72 9.09
CA PRO A 126 -0.18 13.40 10.18
C PRO A 126 -0.03 14.93 10.14
N VAL A 127 -0.22 15.50 8.97
CA VAL A 127 -0.16 16.96 8.75
C VAL A 127 -1.54 17.54 8.95
N ARG A 128 -1.62 18.63 9.70
CA ARG A 128 -2.88 19.34 9.94
C ARG A 128 -3.37 19.97 8.63
N ASP A 129 -4.61 19.74 8.26
CA ASP A 129 -5.30 20.29 7.07
C ASP A 129 -4.39 20.33 5.84
N PRO A 130 -4.02 19.19 5.24
CA PRO A 130 -3.07 19.14 4.14
C PRO A 130 -3.59 19.90 2.91
N ASP A 131 -4.90 19.98 2.71
CA ASP A 131 -5.54 20.68 1.60
C ASP A 131 -5.38 22.21 1.68
N ALA A 132 -5.01 22.75 2.85
CA ALA A 132 -4.72 24.16 3.05
C ALA A 132 -3.26 24.51 2.75
N LEU A 133 -2.39 23.51 2.45
CA LEU A 133 -0.99 23.74 2.11
C LEU A 133 -0.80 23.91 0.60
N PHE A 134 -0.18 24.99 0.20
CA PHE A 134 0.09 25.30 -1.20
C PHE A 134 1.56 25.60 -1.41
N ALA A 135 2.15 24.97 -2.43
CA ALA A 135 3.47 25.39 -2.89
C ALA A 135 3.32 26.71 -3.64
N VAL A 136 4.19 27.66 -3.31
CA VAL A 136 4.28 28.94 -4.02
C VAL A 136 5.21 28.77 -5.20
N GLU A 137 4.74 29.04 -6.39
CA GLU A 137 5.52 28.96 -7.63
C GLU A 137 5.57 30.35 -8.28
N ARG A 138 6.76 30.76 -8.76
CA ARG A 138 6.90 31.97 -9.56
C ARG A 138 6.75 31.60 -11.04
N VAL A 139 5.75 32.16 -11.69
CA VAL A 139 5.54 32.00 -13.12
C VAL A 139 6.18 33.17 -13.83
N ALA A 140 7.37 33.00 -14.39
CA ALA A 140 8.09 34.08 -15.04
C ALA A 140 7.59 34.38 -16.46
N ALA A 141 7.28 33.39 -17.27
CA ALA A 141 6.62 33.48 -18.58
C ALA A 141 6.18 32.11 -19.05
N PRO A 142 5.24 32.00 -20.00
CA PRO A 142 4.95 30.73 -20.66
C PRO A 142 6.22 30.17 -21.30
N ASN A 143 6.65 28.98 -20.91
CA ASN A 143 7.88 28.27 -21.34
C ASN A 143 9.21 28.69 -20.67
N SER A 144 9.23 29.51 -19.62
CA SER A 144 10.45 29.73 -18.86
C SER A 144 10.68 28.65 -17.80
N GLU A 145 11.94 28.37 -17.46
CA GLU A 145 12.27 27.51 -16.34
C GLU A 145 11.64 28.05 -15.04
N ARG A 146 11.16 27.15 -14.18
CA ARG A 146 10.63 27.52 -12.86
C ARG A 146 11.71 28.23 -12.05
N VAL A 147 11.52 29.52 -11.83
CA VAL A 147 12.43 30.30 -11.00
C VAL A 147 12.18 29.91 -9.54
N ARG A 148 13.19 29.33 -8.90
CA ARG A 148 13.12 29.01 -7.48
C ARG A 148 13.21 30.29 -6.67
N PHE A 149 12.56 30.29 -5.51
CA PHE A 149 12.68 31.39 -4.55
C PHE A 149 14.01 31.29 -3.82
N THR A 150 14.46 32.44 -3.32
CA THR A 150 15.64 32.56 -2.47
C THR A 150 15.22 32.83 -1.04
N TRP A 151 16.19 32.81 -0.11
CA TRP A 151 15.91 33.16 1.28
C TRP A 151 15.35 34.63 1.43
N PRO A 152 15.89 35.64 0.79
CA PRO A 152 15.27 36.97 0.82
C PRO A 152 13.85 37.02 0.31
N ASP A 153 13.52 36.23 -0.75
CA ASP A 153 12.15 36.13 -1.25
C ASP A 153 11.21 35.55 -0.20
N TYR A 154 11.67 34.53 0.53
CA TYR A 154 10.88 33.92 1.62
C TYR A 154 10.62 34.93 2.75
N GLU A 155 11.64 35.72 3.14
CA GLU A 155 11.47 36.74 4.17
C GLU A 155 10.52 37.86 3.72
N ALA A 156 10.59 38.27 2.45
CA ALA A 156 9.69 39.26 1.86
C ALA A 156 8.24 38.71 1.85
N LEU A 157 8.05 37.52 1.32
CA LEU A 157 6.72 36.85 1.29
C LEU A 157 6.11 36.81 2.69
N ARG A 158 6.88 36.41 3.68
CA ARG A 158 6.42 36.29 5.07
C ARG A 158 6.04 37.62 5.71
N ARG A 159 6.67 38.73 5.30
CA ARG A 159 6.39 40.10 5.81
C ARG A 159 5.22 40.76 5.10
N GLU A 160 5.13 40.58 3.79
CA GLU A 160 4.28 41.37 2.91
C GLU A 160 2.95 40.73 2.61
N THR A 161 2.81 39.42 2.84
CA THR A 161 1.58 38.73 2.45
C THR A 161 0.68 38.39 3.63
N ASP A 162 -0.57 38.78 3.52
CA ASP A 162 -1.62 38.45 4.49
C ASP A 162 -2.48 37.21 4.06
N VAL A 163 -2.00 36.51 3.04
CA VAL A 163 -2.70 35.34 2.45
C VAL A 163 -2.50 34.08 3.29
N PHE A 164 -1.33 33.93 3.89
CA PHE A 164 -0.97 32.74 4.65
C PHE A 164 -1.15 32.93 6.16
N SER A 165 -1.65 31.90 6.84
CA SER A 165 -1.61 31.82 8.29
C SER A 165 -0.23 31.41 8.82
N GLY A 166 0.60 30.85 7.97
CA GLY A 166 2.00 30.51 8.19
C GLY A 166 2.63 30.03 6.88
N ALA A 167 3.89 30.35 6.70
CA ALA A 167 4.68 29.88 5.56
C ALA A 167 6.03 29.39 6.05
N PHE A 168 6.58 28.39 5.38
CA PHE A 168 7.91 27.85 5.61
C PHE A 168 8.65 27.65 4.29
N ALA A 169 9.96 27.63 4.37
CA ALA A 169 10.81 27.29 3.24
C ALA A 169 11.56 25.99 3.50
N ARG A 170 11.90 25.29 2.43
CA ARG A 170 12.67 24.05 2.49
C ARG A 170 13.63 23.90 1.32
N LEU A 171 14.70 23.17 1.56
CA LEU A 171 15.64 22.71 0.55
C LEU A 171 15.72 21.19 0.65
N VAL A 172 15.28 20.53 -0.40
CA VAL A 172 15.18 19.06 -0.51
C VAL A 172 16.43 18.46 -1.16
N ASP A 173 16.50 17.13 -1.16
CA ASP A 173 17.54 16.32 -1.83
C ASP A 173 18.96 16.68 -1.33
N ILE A 174 19.11 16.76 -0.01
CA ILE A 174 20.38 16.99 0.64
C ILE A 174 21.03 15.66 1.01
N ASP A 175 21.99 15.24 0.20
CA ASP A 175 22.84 14.11 0.56
C ASP A 175 23.99 14.56 1.45
N SER A 176 24.03 14.05 2.66
CA SER A 176 25.07 14.34 3.64
C SER A 176 25.79 13.06 4.06
N ARG A 177 27.08 13.17 4.26
CA ARG A 177 27.87 12.06 4.77
C ARG A 177 27.96 12.12 6.28
N ILE A 178 27.42 11.10 6.95
CA ILE A 178 27.33 11.00 8.40
C ILE A 178 27.94 9.67 8.82
N GLU A 179 29.02 9.71 9.64
CA GLU A 179 29.74 8.51 10.11
C GLU A 179 30.05 7.52 8.97
N GLY A 180 30.45 8.05 7.80
CA GLY A 180 30.77 7.24 6.62
C GLY A 180 29.58 6.74 5.79
N ARG A 181 28.34 6.98 6.22
CA ARG A 181 27.11 6.62 5.50
C ARG A 181 26.48 7.83 4.83
N VAL A 182 25.85 7.62 3.69
CA VAL A 182 25.05 8.66 3.03
C VAL A 182 23.66 8.68 3.65
N MET A 183 23.25 9.86 4.11
CA MET A 183 21.92 10.15 4.65
C MET A 183 21.26 11.23 3.82
N GLY A 184 20.00 10.99 3.44
CA GLY A 184 19.15 12.01 2.84
C GLY A 184 18.61 12.94 3.90
N GLY A 185 18.87 14.25 3.73
CA GLY A 185 18.38 15.29 4.63
C GLY A 185 17.46 16.28 3.92
N GLU A 186 16.75 17.05 4.70
CA GLU A 186 15.96 18.19 4.26
C GLU A 186 16.29 19.38 5.17
N LEU A 187 16.64 20.51 4.59
CA LEU A 187 16.84 21.75 5.36
C LEU A 187 15.55 22.55 5.34
N VAL A 188 15.09 22.95 6.52
CA VAL A 188 13.78 23.58 6.67
C VAL A 188 13.87 24.79 7.59
N THR A 189 13.00 25.76 7.37
CA THR A 189 12.87 26.88 8.32
C THR A 189 12.35 26.40 9.66
N GLY A 190 12.75 27.06 10.74
CA GLY A 190 12.48 26.64 12.11
C GLY A 190 11.00 26.48 12.46
N ASN A 191 10.10 27.11 11.72
CA ASN A 191 8.65 27.00 11.90
C ASN A 191 7.99 25.85 11.09
N TYR A 192 8.77 25.04 10.39
CA TYR A 192 8.29 23.96 9.51
C TYR A 192 7.31 23.04 10.20
N PHE A 193 7.69 22.45 11.32
CA PHE A 193 6.86 21.50 12.05
C PHE A 193 5.62 22.15 12.69
N ASP A 194 5.75 23.37 13.14
CA ASP A 194 4.64 24.16 13.71
C ASP A 194 3.56 24.44 12.66
N VAL A 195 3.96 24.90 11.48
CA VAL A 195 3.04 25.14 10.35
C VAL A 195 2.39 23.85 9.90
N LEU A 196 3.10 22.72 9.91
CA LEU A 196 2.53 21.40 9.58
C LEU A 196 1.64 20.86 10.71
N GLY A 197 1.76 21.35 11.93
CA GLY A 197 1.03 20.89 13.10
C GLY A 197 1.50 19.52 13.58
N VAL A 198 2.81 19.20 13.43
CA VAL A 198 3.39 17.91 13.80
C VAL A 198 4.39 18.08 14.93
N ASN A 199 4.20 17.34 16.01
CA ASN A 199 5.09 17.34 17.15
C ASN A 199 6.08 16.18 17.11
N ALA A 200 7.25 16.34 17.72
CA ALA A 200 8.21 15.26 17.90
C ALA A 200 7.65 14.15 18.81
N ALA A 201 8.00 12.90 18.51
CA ALA A 201 7.69 11.74 19.35
C ALA A 201 8.67 11.62 20.54
N LEU A 202 9.93 12.00 20.32
CA LEU A 202 10.95 12.09 21.37
C LEU A 202 11.62 13.48 21.30
N GLY A 203 11.92 14.06 22.43
CA GLY A 203 12.54 15.37 22.50
C GLY A 203 11.64 16.51 21.97
N ARG A 204 12.17 17.35 21.08
CA ARG A 204 11.44 18.49 20.49
C ARG A 204 11.66 18.60 18.99
N SER A 205 10.76 19.29 18.30
CA SER A 205 10.92 19.72 16.92
C SER A 205 11.84 20.96 16.82
N LEU A 206 12.21 21.33 15.59
CA LEU A 206 12.87 22.62 15.33
C LEU A 206 11.93 23.78 15.69
N THR A 207 12.53 24.86 16.11
CA THR A 207 11.85 26.11 16.43
C THR A 207 12.48 27.28 15.67
N PRO A 208 11.79 28.42 15.51
CA PRO A 208 12.37 29.60 14.88
C PRO A 208 13.68 30.08 15.53
N ALA A 209 13.88 29.83 16.82
CA ALA A 209 15.12 30.16 17.52
C ALA A 209 16.31 29.25 17.10
N ASP A 210 16.07 28.11 16.48
CA ASP A 210 17.12 27.23 15.97
C ASP A 210 17.58 27.66 14.55
N ASP A 211 16.75 28.42 13.83
CA ASP A 211 16.93 28.77 12.42
C ASP A 211 17.07 30.27 12.21
N VAL A 212 17.96 30.88 12.97
CA VAL A 212 18.29 32.31 12.81
C VAL A 212 19.30 32.45 11.69
N ARG A 213 19.02 33.30 10.70
CA ARG A 213 19.91 33.56 9.56
C ARG A 213 21.30 33.96 10.04
N HIS A 214 22.33 33.32 9.51
CA HIS A 214 23.74 33.47 9.88
C HIS A 214 24.10 33.14 11.35
N ALA A 215 23.15 32.70 12.14
CA ALA A 215 23.35 32.34 13.56
C ALA A 215 22.54 31.09 13.95
N GLY A 216 22.27 30.21 12.99
CA GLY A 216 21.52 28.95 13.23
C GLY A 216 22.22 28.04 14.21
N ARG A 217 21.44 27.39 15.07
CA ARG A 217 21.94 26.38 16.00
C ARG A 217 22.23 25.09 15.28
N GLN A 218 23.37 24.48 15.57
CA GLN A 218 23.75 23.16 15.03
C GLN A 218 22.94 22.06 15.68
N VAL A 219 21.66 21.97 15.33
CA VAL A 219 20.72 20.97 15.81
C VAL A 219 20.08 20.26 14.64
N LEU A 220 19.60 19.03 14.87
CA LEU A 220 18.82 18.29 13.90
C LEU A 220 17.74 17.44 14.57
N VAL A 221 16.73 17.13 13.79
CA VAL A 221 15.63 16.25 14.17
C VAL A 221 15.67 15.03 13.24
N LEU A 222 15.68 13.84 13.80
CA LEU A 222 15.66 12.61 13.03
C LEU A 222 14.24 12.25 12.57
N SER A 223 14.11 11.68 11.40
CA SER A 223 12.90 10.92 11.08
C SER A 223 12.90 9.61 11.87
N HIS A 224 11.73 9.02 12.08
CA HIS A 224 11.63 7.70 12.69
C HIS A 224 12.44 6.66 11.90
N ARG A 225 12.42 6.72 10.57
CA ARG A 225 13.23 5.88 9.69
C ARG A 225 14.73 6.07 9.92
N GLY A 226 15.21 7.32 9.96
CA GLY A 226 16.62 7.62 10.21
C GLY A 226 17.06 7.12 11.58
N TRP A 227 16.25 7.35 12.61
CA TRP A 227 16.48 6.86 13.96
C TRP A 227 16.54 5.33 14.06
N SER A 228 15.56 4.62 13.49
CA SER A 228 15.55 3.14 13.55
C SER A 228 16.67 2.51 12.71
N ARG A 229 16.95 3.05 11.53
CA ARG A 229 17.94 2.49 10.61
C ARG A 229 19.38 2.70 11.05
N LEU A 230 19.68 3.86 11.63
CA LEU A 230 21.05 4.28 11.92
C LEU A 230 21.42 4.11 13.40
N PHE A 231 20.45 4.23 14.28
CA PHE A 231 20.65 4.23 15.72
C PHE A 231 19.89 3.11 16.44
N ALA A 232 19.39 2.11 15.67
CA ALA A 232 18.68 0.95 16.21
C ALA A 232 17.52 1.33 17.19
N SER A 233 16.89 2.48 16.98
CA SER A 233 15.83 3.02 17.85
C SER A 233 16.29 3.25 19.30
N ASP A 234 17.52 3.72 19.48
CA ASP A 234 18.07 4.06 20.79
C ASP A 234 17.20 5.13 21.49
N PRO A 235 16.59 4.84 22.65
CA PRO A 235 15.73 5.80 23.35
C PRO A 235 16.49 7.00 23.89
N ASP A 236 17.80 6.89 24.13
CA ASP A 236 18.64 7.95 24.68
C ASP A 236 19.31 8.80 23.58
N ILE A 237 18.75 8.80 22.38
CA ILE A 237 19.30 9.49 21.20
C ILE A 237 19.26 11.02 21.32
N VAL A 238 18.31 11.57 22.08
CA VAL A 238 18.15 13.03 22.25
C VAL A 238 19.30 13.59 23.08
N GLY A 239 19.96 14.63 22.57
CA GLY A 239 21.15 15.24 23.17
C GLY A 239 22.47 14.64 22.66
N ARG A 240 22.42 13.55 21.89
CA ARG A 240 23.63 12.97 21.28
C ARG A 240 24.17 13.87 20.18
N GLU A 241 25.47 14.00 20.15
CA GLU A 241 26.17 14.71 19.06
C GLU A 241 26.39 13.78 17.87
N MET A 242 26.30 14.35 16.69
CA MET A 242 26.51 13.68 15.42
C MET A 242 27.24 14.63 14.45
N THR A 243 28.17 14.11 13.66
CA THR A 243 28.91 14.90 12.68
C THR A 243 28.27 14.80 11.30
N VAL A 244 27.80 15.94 10.76
CA VAL A 244 27.24 16.07 9.42
C VAL A 244 28.16 16.96 8.59
N SER A 245 28.69 16.45 7.49
CA SER A 245 29.60 17.21 6.60
C SER A 245 30.78 17.88 7.32
N GLY A 246 31.26 17.29 8.41
CA GLY A 246 32.38 17.80 9.22
C GLY A 246 31.99 18.76 10.37
N PHE A 247 30.71 19.10 10.49
CA PHE A 247 30.20 19.95 11.59
C PHE A 247 29.46 19.13 12.62
N ARG A 248 29.55 19.47 13.88
CA ARG A 248 28.86 18.79 14.98
C ARG A 248 27.43 19.30 15.13
N TYR A 249 26.50 18.42 15.15
CA TYR A 249 25.07 18.69 15.38
C TYR A 249 24.57 17.94 16.60
N VAL A 250 23.67 18.53 17.34
CA VAL A 250 22.98 17.89 18.45
C VAL A 250 21.60 17.39 17.97
N ILE A 251 21.30 16.12 18.20
CA ILE A 251 19.98 15.55 17.94
C ILE A 251 19.01 16.06 19.01
N VAL A 252 18.03 16.89 18.62
CA VAL A 252 17.07 17.48 19.56
C VAL A 252 15.75 16.76 19.62
N GLY A 253 15.47 15.88 18.66
CA GLY A 253 14.25 15.10 18.67
C GLY A 253 14.16 14.06 17.55
N VAL A 254 13.10 13.26 17.65
CA VAL A 254 12.72 12.24 16.65
C VAL A 254 11.27 12.45 16.29
N MET A 255 10.96 12.46 15.00
CA MET A 255 9.59 12.61 14.51
C MET A 255 8.80 11.29 14.59
N PRO A 256 7.45 11.36 14.67
CA PRO A 256 6.60 10.17 14.71
C PRO A 256 6.79 9.28 13.47
N GLU A 257 6.58 7.98 13.62
CA GLU A 257 6.71 6.99 12.55
C GLU A 257 5.88 7.31 11.32
N ARG A 258 4.68 7.85 11.52
CA ARG A 258 3.76 8.19 10.43
C ARG A 258 4.14 9.46 9.68
N PHE A 259 5.00 10.31 10.26
CA PHE A 259 5.45 11.54 9.60
C PHE A 259 6.65 11.26 8.68
N ARG A 260 6.44 11.46 7.39
CA ARG A 260 7.44 11.21 6.34
C ARG A 260 7.99 12.47 5.68
N GLY A 261 7.61 13.66 6.17
CA GLY A 261 7.86 14.92 5.47
C GLY A 261 6.88 15.11 4.30
N LEU A 262 7.16 16.09 3.46
CA LEU A 262 6.31 16.43 2.30
C LEU A 262 6.89 15.97 0.96
N GLY A 263 8.07 15.36 0.96
CA GLY A 263 8.75 14.87 -0.24
C GLY A 263 8.28 13.46 -0.65
N LEU A 264 8.62 13.06 -1.87
CA LEU A 264 8.39 11.69 -2.36
C LEU A 264 9.20 10.66 -1.58
N ALA A 265 10.46 10.98 -1.29
CA ALA A 265 11.32 10.16 -0.45
C ALA A 265 11.40 10.76 0.97
N PRO A 266 11.07 9.99 2.02
CA PRO A 266 11.20 10.49 3.38
C PRO A 266 12.68 10.71 3.71
N PRO A 267 13.05 11.91 4.23
CA PRO A 267 14.41 12.19 4.64
C PRO A 267 14.77 11.38 5.90
N ASP A 268 16.06 11.24 6.16
CA ASP A 268 16.53 10.62 7.39
C ASP A 268 16.61 11.66 8.55
N TYR A 269 16.78 12.94 8.20
CA TYR A 269 16.82 14.04 9.18
C TYR A 269 16.34 15.35 8.59
N TRP A 270 15.96 16.27 9.46
CA TRP A 270 15.73 17.69 9.18
C TRP A 270 16.70 18.56 9.99
N ALA A 271 17.24 19.60 9.36
CA ALA A 271 18.09 20.58 10.01
C ALA A 271 17.67 22.02 9.62
N PRO A 272 18.07 23.03 10.38
CA PRO A 272 17.77 24.42 10.07
C PRO A 272 18.27 24.84 8.68
N LEU A 273 17.43 25.56 7.94
CA LEU A 273 17.75 26.05 6.61
C LEU A 273 18.94 27.03 6.63
N SER A 274 19.10 27.81 7.72
CA SER A 274 20.21 28.71 7.96
C SER A 274 21.59 28.02 7.97
N LEU A 275 21.64 26.70 8.10
CA LEU A 275 22.89 25.94 8.11
C LEU A 275 23.26 25.34 6.74
N MET A 276 22.59 25.80 5.68
CA MET A 276 22.75 25.30 4.30
C MET A 276 24.21 25.31 3.84
N GLY A 277 24.97 26.38 4.13
CA GLY A 277 26.39 26.47 3.79
C GLY A 277 27.30 25.48 4.53
N GLN A 278 26.89 25.01 5.73
CA GLN A 278 27.61 23.99 6.49
C GLN A 278 27.29 22.57 6.00
N VAL A 279 26.01 22.28 5.75
CA VAL A 279 25.57 20.97 5.30
C VAL A 279 26.01 20.72 3.85
N ARG A 280 25.97 21.76 3.02
CA ARG A 280 26.45 21.73 1.62
C ARG A 280 27.52 22.81 1.42
N PRO A 281 28.78 22.53 1.61
CA PRO A 281 29.86 23.52 1.50
C PRO A 281 29.96 24.23 0.14
N ILE A 282 29.46 23.63 -0.93
CA ILE A 282 29.36 24.25 -2.27
C ILE A 282 28.46 25.50 -2.27
N HIS A 283 27.61 25.64 -1.28
CA HIS A 283 26.69 26.77 -1.10
C HIS A 283 27.20 27.80 -0.11
N ALA A 284 28.35 27.57 0.54
CA ALA A 284 28.89 28.48 1.53
C ALA A 284 29.18 29.84 0.90
N GLY A 285 28.69 30.91 1.54
CA GLY A 285 28.80 32.31 1.06
C GLY A 285 27.87 32.65 -0.11
N ARG A 286 26.97 31.72 -0.52
CA ARG A 286 25.99 31.93 -1.59
C ARG A 286 24.56 31.57 -1.14
N GLU A 287 24.32 31.47 0.14
CA GLU A 287 23.07 31.00 0.75
C GLU A 287 21.86 31.80 0.25
N ASP A 288 22.05 33.10 0.02
CA ASP A 288 20.98 33.99 -0.45
C ASP A 288 20.62 33.83 -1.93
N THR A 289 21.41 33.08 -2.67
CA THR A 289 21.15 32.80 -4.11
C THR A 289 20.67 31.41 -4.38
N ILE A 290 20.61 30.54 -3.37
CA ILE A 290 20.20 29.16 -3.51
C ILE A 290 18.69 29.09 -3.61
N GLY A 291 18.24 28.33 -4.60
CA GLY A 291 16.81 28.10 -4.83
C GLY A 291 16.19 27.19 -3.78
N ILE A 292 15.21 27.71 -3.08
CA ILE A 292 14.41 27.00 -2.08
C ILE A 292 12.96 26.87 -2.53
N GLU A 293 12.23 25.96 -1.93
CA GLU A 293 10.79 25.81 -2.09
C GLU A 293 10.07 26.50 -0.95
N ILE A 294 9.03 27.28 -1.26
CA ILE A 294 8.19 27.94 -0.26
C ILE A 294 6.81 27.26 -0.27
N ILE A 295 6.33 26.92 0.91
CA ILE A 295 5.01 26.36 1.11
C ILE A 295 4.28 27.20 2.15
N GLY A 296 3.08 27.65 1.80
CA GLY A 296 2.21 28.44 2.67
C GLY A 296 0.94 27.69 3.03
N ARG A 297 0.48 27.88 4.25
CA ARG A 297 -0.83 27.47 4.70
C ARG A 297 -1.79 28.64 4.53
N LEU A 298 -2.83 28.48 3.71
CA LEU A 298 -3.83 29.52 3.53
C LEU A 298 -4.55 29.84 4.86
N LYS A 299 -4.93 31.11 5.02
CA LYS A 299 -5.84 31.52 6.10
C LYS A 299 -7.20 30.84 5.94
N PRO A 300 -7.87 30.47 7.03
CA PRO A 300 -9.20 29.91 6.99
C PRO A 300 -10.18 30.82 6.23
N GLY A 301 -10.96 30.25 5.31
CA GLY A 301 -11.94 30.99 4.53
C GLY A 301 -11.43 31.65 3.26
N LEU A 302 -10.11 31.66 2.99
CA LEU A 302 -9.58 32.13 1.71
C LEU A 302 -9.63 31.04 0.66
N SER A 303 -10.21 31.40 -0.52
CA SER A 303 -10.17 30.50 -1.68
C SER A 303 -8.82 30.60 -2.40
N ARG A 304 -8.46 29.54 -3.15
CA ARG A 304 -7.24 29.54 -3.98
C ARG A 304 -7.22 30.72 -4.99
N THR A 305 -8.35 31.05 -5.56
CA THR A 305 -8.48 32.19 -6.51
C THR A 305 -8.22 33.53 -5.85
N THR A 306 -8.73 33.75 -4.65
CA THR A 306 -8.47 34.96 -3.86
C THR A 306 -7.01 35.07 -3.43
N ALA A 307 -6.42 33.93 -3.06
CA ALA A 307 -5.00 33.84 -2.69
C ALA A 307 -4.08 34.19 -3.87
N LEU A 308 -4.38 33.67 -5.07
CA LEU A 308 -3.61 33.99 -6.28
C LEU A 308 -3.68 35.49 -6.63
N ALA A 309 -4.85 36.13 -6.48
CA ALA A 309 -4.98 37.56 -6.69
C ALA A 309 -4.15 38.39 -5.68
N GLY A 310 -4.05 37.94 -4.44
CA GLY A 310 -3.24 38.60 -3.41
C GLY A 310 -1.73 38.36 -3.51
N LEU A 311 -1.28 37.38 -4.32
CA LEU A 311 0.13 37.09 -4.59
C LEU A 311 0.61 37.65 -5.94
N ALA A 312 -0.30 38.13 -6.78
CA ALA A 312 0.03 38.76 -8.05
C ALA A 312 0.44 40.22 -7.79
N VAL A 313 1.70 40.39 -7.40
CA VAL A 313 2.36 41.70 -7.26
C VAL A 313 3.48 41.80 -8.27
#